data_0f4ea3c528497d50d8d1f05c7691103f
#
_entry.id   0f4ea3c528497d50d8d1f05c7691103f
#
_cell.length_a   1.000
_cell.length_b   1.000
_cell.length_c   1.000
_cell.angle_alpha   90.00
_cell.angle_beta   90.00
_cell.angle_gamma   90.00
#
_symmetry.space_group_name_H-M   'P 1'
#
loop_
_entity.id
_entity.type
_entity.pdbx_description
1 polymer ?
#
loop_
_entity_poly.entity_id
_entity_poly.type
_entity_poly.pdbx_seq_one_letter_code
_entity_poly.pdbx_strand_id
1 'polypeptide(L)'
;MFGRILSSLTILVFALVVGAELAIADDYRPAPGIPDRYGILYDTPIYDPVSKSYFALIWAHKTVYRGTDWQTANAEAMSREYKGIRGRLAVVDSLEIHEFLERTFHPNVDAWIGLRYWCQKRMLEWSNGRIAKRSFQAWDLNWQQDVYACKSGDKNTDFMPVAYTPTDKGFRWIGKGRHKEYFAYFVEFPTGHP
;
A
#
# COMPACT_ATOMS: atom_id res chain seq x y z
N MET A 1 -34.79 -44.28 67.19
CA MET A 1 -35.42 -43.46 66.15
C MET A 1 -34.29 -42.98 65.24
N PHE A 2 -34.25 -43.48 64.04
CA PHE A 2 -33.16 -43.22 63.07
C PHE A 2 -33.44 -41.97 62.24
N GLY A 3 -32.55 -40.98 62.26
CA GLY A 3 -32.56 -39.83 61.36
C GLY A 3 -31.50 -40.00 60.31
N ARG A 4 -31.96 -40.15 59.06
CA ARG A 4 -31.06 -40.23 57.85
C ARG A 4 -30.58 -38.85 57.48
N ILE A 5 -29.26 -38.67 57.39
CA ILE A 5 -28.63 -37.49 56.85
C ILE A 5 -28.40 -37.78 55.33
N LEU A 6 -29.14 -37.07 54.48
CA LEU A 6 -28.90 -37.08 53.05
C LEU A 6 -27.84 -36.03 52.72
N SER A 7 -26.69 -36.51 52.28
CA SER A 7 -25.61 -35.67 51.78
C SER A 7 -25.88 -35.35 50.32
N SER A 8 -26.22 -34.12 50.03
CA SER A 8 -26.36 -33.61 48.64
C SER A 8 -24.97 -33.33 48.09
N LEU A 9 -24.56 -34.14 47.14
CA LEU A 9 -23.33 -33.94 46.36
C LEU A 9 -23.64 -32.96 45.23
N THR A 10 -23.24 -31.71 45.42
CA THR A 10 -23.34 -30.68 44.36
C THR A 10 -22.18 -30.86 43.39
N ILE A 11 -22.44 -31.41 42.22
CA ILE A 11 -21.48 -31.50 41.13
C ILE A 11 -21.40 -30.12 40.44
N LEU A 12 -20.29 -29.45 40.66
CA LEU A 12 -19.95 -28.19 40.01
C LEU A 12 -19.43 -28.53 38.59
N VAL A 13 -20.27 -28.41 37.58
CA VAL A 13 -19.85 -28.53 36.17
C VAL A 13 -19.17 -27.25 35.79
N PHE A 14 -17.83 -27.26 35.76
CA PHE A 14 -17.06 -26.22 35.10
C PHE A 14 -17.23 -26.37 33.57
N ALA A 15 -18.09 -25.54 32.98
CA ALA A 15 -18.13 -25.35 31.56
C ALA A 15 -16.84 -24.61 31.16
N LEU A 16 -15.88 -25.32 30.62
CA LEU A 16 -14.75 -24.75 29.90
C LEU A 16 -15.32 -24.10 28.61
N VAL A 17 -15.56 -22.80 28.67
CA VAL A 17 -15.75 -22.01 27.47
C VAL A 17 -14.39 -21.91 26.80
N VAL A 18 -14.12 -22.87 25.91
CA VAL A 18 -13.05 -22.73 24.95
C VAL A 18 -13.51 -21.63 24.00
N GLY A 19 -13.04 -20.43 24.27
CA GLY A 19 -13.14 -19.33 23.34
C GLY A 19 -12.40 -19.75 22.06
N ALA A 20 -13.14 -20.22 21.06
CA ALA A 20 -12.63 -20.28 19.72
C ALA A 20 -12.37 -18.83 19.31
N GLU A 21 -11.13 -18.37 19.45
CA GLU A 21 -10.64 -17.26 18.69
C GLU A 21 -10.84 -17.67 17.21
N LEU A 22 -11.93 -17.18 16.63
CA LEU A 22 -12.08 -17.15 15.19
C LEU A 22 -10.89 -16.31 14.71
N ALA A 23 -9.82 -16.99 14.31
CA ALA A 23 -8.80 -16.37 13.50
C ALA A 23 -9.55 -15.81 12.30
N ILE A 24 -9.76 -14.49 12.30
CA ILE A 24 -10.29 -13.78 11.15
C ILE A 24 -9.26 -14.09 10.07
N ALA A 25 -9.64 -14.97 9.15
CA ALA A 25 -8.80 -15.30 8.02
C ALA A 25 -8.47 -13.98 7.34
N ASP A 26 -7.18 -13.73 7.22
CA ASP A 26 -6.64 -12.54 6.59
C ASP A 26 -7.13 -12.54 5.14
N ASP A 27 -8.18 -11.76 4.84
CA ASP A 27 -8.83 -11.69 3.52
C ASP A 27 -7.92 -11.01 2.47
N TYR A 28 -6.69 -10.65 2.88
CA TYR A 28 -5.68 -10.18 1.96
C TYR A 28 -5.26 -11.33 1.05
N ARG A 29 -5.76 -11.31 -0.19
CA ARG A 29 -5.23 -12.14 -1.26
C ARG A 29 -4.12 -11.38 -1.97
N PRO A 30 -2.86 -11.75 -1.76
CA PRO A 30 -1.79 -11.19 -2.55
C PRO A 30 -2.08 -11.44 -4.02
N ALA A 31 -1.78 -10.47 -4.88
CA ALA A 31 -1.73 -10.76 -6.30
C ALA A 31 -0.73 -11.92 -6.49
N PRO A 32 -1.06 -12.96 -7.27
CA PRO A 32 -0.12 -14.05 -7.50
C PRO A 32 1.16 -13.43 -8.04
N GLY A 33 2.22 -13.50 -7.25
CA GLY A 33 3.49 -12.91 -7.57
C GLY A 33 4.11 -13.58 -8.78
N ILE A 34 4.81 -12.84 -9.60
CA ILE A 34 5.74 -13.45 -10.54
C ILE A 34 6.81 -14.13 -9.67
N PRO A 35 7.05 -15.44 -9.85
CA PRO A 35 8.09 -16.12 -9.11
C PRO A 35 9.38 -15.34 -9.29
N ASP A 36 9.94 -15.01 -8.21
CA ASP A 36 10.95 -14.06 -7.95
C ASP A 36 12.28 -14.39 -8.64
N ARG A 37 12.54 -13.81 -9.79
CA ARG A 37 13.93 -13.64 -10.22
C ARG A 37 14.59 -12.44 -9.53
N TYR A 38 13.86 -11.71 -8.69
CA TYR A 38 14.32 -10.51 -8.02
C TYR A 38 14.30 -10.59 -6.49
N GLY A 39 13.91 -11.72 -5.90
CA GLY A 39 14.18 -12.06 -4.50
C GLY A 39 13.18 -11.55 -3.49
N ILE A 40 12.09 -10.87 -3.84
CA ILE A 40 11.23 -10.28 -2.82
C ILE A 40 9.76 -10.26 -3.23
N LEU A 41 9.01 -11.23 -2.73
CA LEU A 41 7.54 -11.19 -2.71
C LEU A 41 7.11 -10.79 -1.30
N TYR A 42 6.59 -9.58 -1.15
CA TYR A 42 5.93 -9.19 0.07
C TYR A 42 4.44 -9.42 -0.09
N ASP A 43 4.00 -10.61 0.26
CA ASP A 43 2.60 -11.01 0.15
C ASP A 43 1.75 -10.47 1.30
N THR A 44 2.37 -10.16 2.43
CA THR A 44 1.68 -9.71 3.63
C THR A 44 1.99 -8.25 3.91
N PRO A 45 0.97 -7.39 4.12
CA PRO A 45 1.19 -6.00 4.50
C PRO A 45 1.96 -5.87 5.82
N ILE A 46 2.98 -5.03 5.83
CA ILE A 46 3.87 -4.80 6.97
C ILE A 46 3.49 -3.49 7.67
N TYR A 47 3.37 -3.54 9.00
CA TYR A 47 2.95 -2.40 9.80
C TYR A 47 4.12 -1.42 10.03
N ASP A 48 3.87 -0.15 9.74
CA ASP A 48 4.72 0.96 10.14
C ASP A 48 4.12 1.66 11.37
N PRO A 49 4.79 1.61 12.54
CA PRO A 49 4.25 2.20 13.76
C PRO A 49 4.26 3.74 13.75
N VAL A 50 5.05 4.36 12.90
CA VAL A 50 5.16 5.83 12.81
C VAL A 50 3.95 6.41 12.09
N SER A 51 3.67 5.92 10.88
CA SER A 51 2.49 6.34 10.10
C SER A 51 1.20 5.70 10.58
N LYS A 52 1.29 4.66 11.43
CA LYS A 52 0.16 3.81 11.82
C LYS A 52 -0.58 3.25 10.61
N SER A 53 0.15 2.78 9.62
CA SER A 53 -0.38 2.19 8.39
C SER A 53 0.28 0.84 8.13
N TYR A 54 -0.43 -0.04 7.43
CA TYR A 54 0.21 -1.19 6.80
C TYR A 54 0.57 -0.85 5.37
N PHE A 55 1.71 -1.34 4.91
CA PHE A 55 2.17 -1.19 3.55
C PHE A 55 2.42 -2.53 2.90
N ALA A 56 2.16 -2.62 1.61
CA ALA A 56 2.48 -3.77 0.78
C ALA A 56 3.06 -3.32 -0.56
N LEU A 57 4.00 -4.08 -1.08
CA LEU A 57 4.46 -3.97 -2.47
C LEU A 57 3.72 -5.01 -3.29
N ILE A 58 2.92 -4.56 -4.23
CA ILE A 58 2.11 -5.41 -5.09
C ILE A 58 2.72 -5.44 -6.48
N TRP A 59 2.85 -6.65 -7.03
CA TRP A 59 3.19 -6.84 -8.42
C TRP A 59 1.92 -6.86 -9.27
N ALA A 60 1.86 -5.98 -10.26
CA ALA A 60 0.73 -5.90 -11.17
C ALA A 60 0.68 -7.14 -12.06
N HIS A 61 -0.35 -7.96 -11.86
CA HIS A 61 -0.51 -9.22 -12.58
C HIS A 61 -1.71 -9.16 -13.51
N LYS A 62 -1.55 -8.56 -14.68
CA LYS A 62 -2.64 -8.66 -15.68
C LYS A 62 -2.34 -9.57 -16.86
N THR A 63 -1.12 -9.78 -17.18
CA THR A 63 -0.63 -10.80 -18.13
C THR A 63 0.88 -10.83 -17.98
N VAL A 64 1.48 -11.94 -18.26
CA VAL A 64 2.91 -12.22 -18.06
C VAL A 64 3.87 -11.19 -18.68
N TYR A 65 3.37 -10.17 -19.39
CA TYR A 65 4.21 -9.25 -20.18
C TYR A 65 3.79 -7.77 -20.14
N ARG A 66 2.77 -7.39 -19.36
CA ARG A 66 2.36 -5.98 -19.30
C ARG A 66 2.21 -5.52 -17.86
N GLY A 67 2.79 -4.37 -17.55
CA GLY A 67 2.60 -3.66 -16.31
C GLY A 67 1.20 -3.05 -16.19
N THR A 68 1.02 -2.22 -15.20
CA THR A 68 -0.20 -1.44 -14.99
C THR A 68 0.14 0.05 -15.02
N ASP A 69 -0.75 0.85 -15.60
CA ASP A 69 -0.66 2.29 -15.49
C ASP A 69 -1.10 2.75 -14.09
N TRP A 70 -0.82 4.02 -13.77
CA TRP A 70 -1.12 4.57 -12.45
C TRP A 70 -2.63 4.55 -12.12
N GLN A 71 -3.50 4.82 -13.08
CA GLN A 71 -4.96 4.84 -12.86
C GLN A 71 -5.48 3.45 -12.51
N THR A 72 -5.02 2.46 -13.24
CA THR A 72 -5.35 1.05 -12.96
C THR A 72 -4.77 0.61 -11.62
N ALA A 73 -3.50 0.92 -11.32
CA ALA A 73 -2.88 0.63 -10.03
C ALA A 73 -3.64 1.28 -8.86
N ASN A 74 -4.09 2.54 -9.05
CA ASN A 74 -4.88 3.23 -8.04
C ASN A 74 -6.24 2.57 -7.81
N ALA A 75 -6.93 2.17 -8.87
CA ALA A 75 -8.21 1.46 -8.76
C ALA A 75 -8.04 0.09 -8.08
N GLU A 76 -6.99 -0.64 -8.43
CA GLU A 76 -6.66 -1.93 -7.80
C GLU A 76 -6.31 -1.75 -6.32
N ALA A 77 -5.49 -0.76 -5.97
CA ALA A 77 -5.17 -0.44 -4.58
C ALA A 77 -6.42 -0.13 -3.75
N MET A 78 -7.35 0.65 -4.31
CA MET A 78 -8.62 1.00 -3.64
C MET A 78 -9.59 -0.19 -3.52
N SER A 79 -9.45 -1.22 -4.34
CA SER A 79 -10.26 -2.44 -4.27
C SER A 79 -9.75 -3.45 -3.24
N ARG A 80 -8.54 -3.25 -2.71
CA ARG A 80 -7.92 -4.12 -1.73
C ARG A 80 -8.38 -3.78 -0.32
N GLU A 81 -8.44 -4.80 0.51
CA GLU A 81 -8.75 -4.66 1.93
C GLU A 81 -7.79 -5.51 2.76
N TYR A 82 -7.34 -4.99 3.89
CA TYR A 82 -6.54 -5.71 4.85
C TYR A 82 -7.02 -5.39 6.27
N LYS A 83 -7.38 -6.41 7.04
CA LYS A 83 -7.94 -6.25 8.41
C LYS A 83 -9.12 -5.27 8.48
N GLY A 84 -10.00 -5.30 7.50
CA GLY A 84 -11.15 -4.39 7.42
C GLY A 84 -10.81 -2.96 6.97
N ILE A 85 -9.57 -2.70 6.54
CA ILE A 85 -9.09 -1.38 6.15
C ILE A 85 -8.91 -1.34 4.64
N ARG A 86 -9.57 -0.39 3.97
CA ARG A 86 -9.41 -0.20 2.53
C ARG A 86 -8.04 0.34 2.18
N GLY A 87 -7.48 -0.23 1.12
CA GLY A 87 -6.21 0.20 0.57
C GLY A 87 -6.31 1.46 -0.28
N ARG A 88 -5.16 2.04 -0.55
CA ARG A 88 -4.93 3.12 -1.53
C ARG A 88 -3.49 3.02 -2.02
N LEU A 89 -3.15 3.67 -3.12
CA LEU A 89 -1.73 3.86 -3.43
C LEU A 89 -1.05 4.63 -2.30
N ALA A 90 0.15 4.20 -1.94
CA ALA A 90 0.86 4.69 -0.76
C ALA A 90 1.08 6.21 -0.79
N VAL A 91 0.76 6.85 0.32
CA VAL A 91 1.06 8.26 0.59
C VAL A 91 2.41 8.31 1.31
N VAL A 92 3.40 8.95 0.68
CA VAL A 92 4.76 9.02 1.19
C VAL A 92 5.10 10.48 1.45
N ASP A 93 4.46 11.06 2.45
CA ASP A 93 4.51 12.50 2.73
C ASP A 93 5.49 12.88 3.86
N SER A 94 6.29 11.92 4.31
CA SER A 94 7.35 12.15 5.29
C SER A 94 8.60 11.32 5.02
N LEU A 95 9.73 11.73 5.62
CA LEU A 95 11.00 11.01 5.54
C LEU A 95 10.89 9.63 6.20
N GLU A 96 10.18 9.54 7.30
CA GLU A 96 10.02 8.30 8.07
C GLU A 96 9.33 7.21 7.25
N ILE A 97 8.24 7.55 6.54
CA ILE A 97 7.55 6.61 5.65
C ILE A 97 8.46 6.22 4.49
N HIS A 98 9.17 7.19 3.92
CA HIS A 98 10.11 6.94 2.83
C HIS A 98 11.19 5.92 3.23
N GLU A 99 11.86 6.17 4.34
CA GLU A 99 12.88 5.27 4.89
C GLU A 99 12.31 3.89 5.29
N PHE A 100 11.08 3.87 5.81
CA PHE A 100 10.41 2.61 6.11
C PHE A 100 10.23 1.76 4.85
N LEU A 101 9.72 2.35 3.78
CA LEU A 101 9.53 1.64 2.51
C LEU A 101 10.86 1.16 1.92
N GLU A 102 11.90 1.99 1.97
CA GLU A 102 13.24 1.61 1.52
C GLU A 102 13.81 0.43 2.30
N ARG A 103 13.76 0.47 3.61
CA ARG A 103 14.31 -0.60 4.47
C ARG A 103 13.51 -1.89 4.40
N THR A 104 12.22 -1.80 4.10
CA THR A 104 11.32 -2.95 4.21
C THR A 104 11.18 -3.71 2.90
N PHE A 105 11.07 -3.01 1.78
CA PHE A 105 10.64 -3.64 0.52
C PHE A 105 11.74 -3.80 -0.53
N HIS A 106 12.79 -3.01 -0.52
CA HIS A 106 13.94 -3.08 -1.44
C HIS A 106 13.60 -3.43 -2.92
N PRO A 107 12.55 -2.88 -3.55
CA PRO A 107 12.27 -3.20 -4.93
C PRO A 107 13.42 -2.73 -5.82
N ASN A 108 13.77 -3.57 -6.79
CA ASN A 108 14.76 -3.24 -7.83
C ASN A 108 14.11 -2.81 -9.14
N VAL A 109 12.85 -2.42 -9.09
CA VAL A 109 12.04 -1.97 -10.23
C VAL A 109 11.27 -0.71 -9.87
N ASP A 110 10.88 0.02 -10.90
CA ASP A 110 9.98 1.17 -10.72
C ASP A 110 8.63 0.72 -10.18
N ALA A 111 8.10 1.46 -9.19
CA ALA A 111 6.84 1.16 -8.55
C ALA A 111 5.97 2.42 -8.42
N TRP A 112 4.68 2.32 -8.75
CA TRP A 112 3.75 3.42 -8.53
C TRP A 112 3.56 3.73 -7.05
N ILE A 113 3.49 5.03 -6.75
CA ILE A 113 3.05 5.57 -5.45
C ILE A 113 1.83 6.47 -5.65
N GLY A 114 1.19 6.87 -4.55
CA GLY A 114 -0.04 7.64 -4.59
C GLY A 114 0.11 9.11 -4.96
N LEU A 115 1.20 9.54 -5.58
CA LEU A 115 1.45 10.92 -5.95
C LEU A 115 1.18 11.18 -7.43
N ARG A 116 0.56 12.32 -7.73
CA ARG A 116 0.37 12.81 -9.10
C ARG A 116 0.51 14.34 -9.16
N TYR A 117 1.01 14.82 -10.27
CA TYR A 117 1.06 16.25 -10.56
C TYR A 117 -0.06 16.61 -11.56
N TRP A 118 -0.96 17.46 -11.13
CA TRP A 118 -2.03 18.00 -12.00
C TRP A 118 -1.49 19.11 -12.87
N CYS A 119 -1.46 18.88 -14.18
CA CYS A 119 -0.84 19.79 -15.15
C CYS A 119 -1.50 21.18 -15.20
N GLN A 120 -2.82 21.24 -15.17
CA GLN A 120 -3.54 22.52 -15.18
C GLN A 120 -3.47 23.27 -13.85
N LYS A 121 -3.64 22.54 -12.75
CA LYS A 121 -3.63 23.13 -11.40
C LYS A 121 -2.23 23.45 -10.91
N ARG A 122 -1.20 22.92 -11.58
CA ARG A 122 0.22 23.02 -11.20
C ARG A 122 0.46 22.61 -9.74
N MET A 123 -0.18 21.53 -9.32
CA MET A 123 -0.13 21.07 -7.96
C MET A 123 0.09 19.56 -7.87
N LEU A 124 0.80 19.16 -6.83
CA LEU A 124 0.97 17.76 -6.45
C LEU A 124 -0.14 17.36 -5.49
N GLU A 125 -0.76 16.22 -5.77
CA GLU A 125 -1.84 15.67 -4.96
C GLU A 125 -1.62 14.17 -4.74
N TRP A 126 -1.83 13.75 -3.51
CA TRP A 126 -1.81 12.34 -3.12
C TRP A 126 -3.12 11.63 -3.49
N SER A 127 -3.07 10.29 -3.56
CA SER A 127 -4.23 9.43 -3.85
C SER A 127 -5.39 9.62 -2.87
N ASN A 128 -5.14 10.13 -1.68
CA ASN A 128 -6.14 10.48 -0.67
C ASN A 128 -6.73 11.89 -0.82
N GLY A 129 -6.41 12.61 -1.90
CA GLY A 129 -6.88 13.97 -2.16
C GLY A 129 -6.12 15.08 -1.43
N ARG A 130 -5.14 14.75 -0.59
CA ARG A 130 -4.34 15.77 0.10
C ARG A 130 -3.29 16.38 -0.82
N ILE A 131 -3.11 17.68 -0.74
CA ILE A 131 -2.03 18.38 -1.44
C ILE A 131 -0.70 17.98 -0.82
N ALA A 132 0.27 17.59 -1.65
CA ALA A 132 1.61 17.24 -1.18
C ALA A 132 2.33 18.47 -0.61
N LYS A 133 2.81 18.33 0.62
CA LYS A 133 3.55 19.38 1.31
C LYS A 133 4.98 19.48 0.77
N ARG A 134 5.57 20.65 0.88
CA ARG A 134 6.98 20.88 0.52
C ARG A 134 7.97 20.39 1.58
N SER A 135 7.48 19.96 2.76
CA SER A 135 8.31 19.55 3.89
C SER A 135 9.14 18.29 3.63
N PHE A 136 8.63 17.40 2.78
CA PHE A 136 9.35 16.21 2.33
C PHE A 136 9.19 16.05 0.83
N GLN A 137 10.29 15.82 0.14
CA GLN A 137 10.34 15.56 -1.30
C GLN A 137 11.55 14.67 -1.61
N ALA A 138 11.35 13.62 -2.36
CA ALA A 138 12.41 12.68 -2.73
C ALA A 138 12.62 12.62 -4.27
N TRP A 139 12.56 13.79 -4.92
CA TRP A 139 12.71 13.86 -6.38
C TRP A 139 14.09 13.41 -6.84
N ASP A 140 14.11 12.67 -7.95
CA ASP A 140 15.33 12.49 -8.73
C ASP A 140 15.76 13.80 -9.37
N LEU A 141 17.05 13.99 -9.57
CA LEU A 141 17.58 15.21 -10.20
C LEU A 141 17.10 15.38 -11.65
N ASN A 142 16.73 14.28 -12.30
CA ASN A 142 16.28 14.27 -13.70
C ASN A 142 14.75 14.31 -13.85
N TRP A 143 13.98 14.43 -12.75
CA TRP A 143 12.52 14.40 -12.79
C TRP A 143 11.90 15.43 -13.75
N GLN A 144 12.59 16.57 -13.97
CA GLN A 144 12.13 17.65 -14.85
C GLN A 144 12.12 17.26 -16.32
N GLN A 145 12.85 16.23 -16.71
CA GLN A 145 12.91 15.80 -18.12
C GLN A 145 11.58 15.20 -18.61
N ASP A 146 10.76 14.67 -17.71
CA ASP A 146 9.47 14.08 -18.03
C ASP A 146 8.29 15.08 -17.94
N VAL A 147 8.53 16.35 -17.64
CA VAL A 147 7.51 17.43 -17.65
C VAL A 147 6.84 17.59 -19.03
N TYR A 148 7.41 17.01 -20.06
CA TYR A 148 6.79 16.90 -21.39
C TYR A 148 5.46 16.12 -21.37
N ALA A 149 5.23 15.26 -20.38
CA ALA A 149 3.97 14.56 -20.19
C ALA A 149 2.76 15.51 -20.02
N CYS A 150 2.98 16.73 -19.52
CA CYS A 150 1.95 17.76 -19.41
C CYS A 150 1.67 18.53 -20.71
N LYS A 151 2.32 18.17 -21.81
CA LYS A 151 2.15 18.88 -23.10
C LYS A 151 1.11 18.24 -24.03
N SER A 152 0.48 17.14 -23.61
CA SER A 152 -0.42 16.38 -24.48
C SER A 152 -1.75 17.08 -24.84
N GLY A 153 -2.04 18.23 -24.23
CA GLY A 153 -3.17 19.08 -24.62
C GLY A 153 -4.54 18.59 -24.19
N ASP A 154 -4.65 17.45 -23.55
CA ASP A 154 -5.92 16.97 -22.98
C ASP A 154 -6.22 17.71 -21.66
N LYS A 155 -7.04 18.75 -21.81
CA LYS A 155 -7.27 19.75 -20.74
C LYS A 155 -7.96 19.20 -19.48
N ASN A 156 -8.67 18.09 -19.54
CA ASN A 156 -9.57 17.69 -18.44
C ASN A 156 -9.06 16.56 -17.58
N THR A 157 -8.07 15.81 -18.01
CA THR A 157 -7.57 14.63 -17.30
C THR A 157 -6.05 14.59 -17.22
N ASP A 158 -5.40 15.71 -17.55
CA ASP A 158 -3.96 15.72 -17.73
C ASP A 158 -3.25 15.80 -16.40
N PHE A 159 -2.70 14.68 -15.99
CA PHE A 159 -1.83 14.57 -14.83
C PHE A 159 -0.59 13.73 -15.16
N MET A 160 0.47 13.99 -14.46
CA MET A 160 1.69 13.22 -14.50
C MET A 160 1.79 12.38 -13.24
N PRO A 161 1.66 11.05 -13.33
CA PRO A 161 1.82 10.16 -12.20
C PRO A 161 3.28 10.10 -11.76
N VAL A 162 3.48 9.78 -10.49
CA VAL A 162 4.80 9.67 -9.88
C VAL A 162 5.06 8.23 -9.46
N ALA A 163 6.26 7.76 -9.78
CA ALA A 163 6.75 6.47 -9.34
C ALA A 163 7.96 6.62 -8.43
N TYR A 164 8.22 5.61 -7.61
CA TYR A 164 9.54 5.36 -7.06
C TYR A 164 10.41 4.67 -8.09
N THR A 165 11.61 5.19 -8.27
CA THR A 165 12.66 4.59 -9.09
C THR A 165 13.82 4.24 -8.17
N PRO A 166 14.31 3.01 -8.15
CA PRO A 166 15.50 2.65 -7.38
C PRO A 166 16.74 3.30 -8.02
N THR A 167 17.56 3.91 -7.19
CA THR A 167 18.81 4.55 -7.58
C THR A 167 19.94 4.11 -6.64
N ASP A 168 21.17 4.47 -6.94
CA ASP A 168 22.33 4.31 -6.04
C ASP A 168 22.21 5.09 -4.72
N LYS A 169 21.28 6.04 -4.67
CA LYS A 169 20.96 6.88 -3.50
C LYS A 169 19.63 6.55 -2.85
N GLY A 170 19.13 5.31 -3.03
CA GLY A 170 17.82 4.89 -2.59
C GLY A 170 16.69 5.24 -3.56
N PHE A 171 15.45 5.15 -3.10
CA PHE A 171 14.30 5.49 -3.93
C PHE A 171 14.21 6.98 -4.23
N ARG A 172 13.89 7.30 -5.47
CA ARG A 172 13.62 8.68 -5.89
C ARG A 172 12.29 8.77 -6.61
N TRP A 173 11.62 9.89 -6.46
CA TRP A 173 10.40 10.20 -7.18
C TRP A 173 10.74 10.63 -8.61
N ILE A 174 10.03 10.04 -9.54
CA ILE A 174 10.14 10.40 -10.95
C ILE A 174 8.74 10.54 -11.56
N GLY A 175 8.48 11.68 -12.19
CA GLY A 175 7.26 11.90 -12.93
C GLY A 175 7.29 11.15 -14.26
N LYS A 176 6.17 10.53 -14.65
CA LYS A 176 6.08 9.74 -15.88
C LYS A 176 4.85 10.12 -16.69
N GLY A 177 4.88 9.78 -17.97
CA GLY A 177 3.70 9.89 -18.82
C GLY A 177 2.55 9.02 -18.29
N ARG A 178 1.32 9.50 -18.40
CA ARG A 178 0.13 8.87 -17.80
C ARG A 178 -0.14 7.44 -18.32
N HIS A 179 0.35 7.10 -19.50
CA HIS A 179 0.21 5.76 -20.10
C HIS A 179 1.44 4.86 -19.87
N LYS A 180 2.39 5.32 -19.05
CA LYS A 180 3.50 4.48 -18.66
C LYS A 180 2.98 3.34 -17.79
N GLU A 181 3.49 2.14 -18.03
CA GLU A 181 3.16 0.94 -17.27
C GLU A 181 4.37 0.48 -16.45
N TYR A 182 4.11 0.06 -15.22
CA TYR A 182 5.08 -0.58 -14.34
C TYR A 182 4.52 -1.87 -13.76
N PHE A 183 5.39 -2.78 -13.37
CA PHE A 183 5.01 -4.08 -12.81
C PHE A 183 4.73 -4.02 -11.31
N ALA A 184 5.03 -2.92 -10.64
CA ALA A 184 4.88 -2.81 -9.20
C ALA A 184 4.16 -1.52 -8.78
N TYR A 185 3.50 -1.58 -7.62
CA TYR A 185 2.95 -0.42 -6.95
C TYR A 185 2.86 -0.65 -5.44
N PHE A 186 3.01 0.43 -4.67
CA PHE A 186 2.86 0.39 -3.22
C PHE A 186 1.42 0.66 -2.82
N VAL A 187 0.89 -0.21 -1.96
CA VAL A 187 -0.42 -0.04 -1.32
C VAL A 187 -0.22 0.31 0.14
N GLU A 188 -0.99 1.27 0.62
CA GLU A 188 -1.12 1.62 2.02
C GLU A 188 -2.52 1.29 2.53
N PHE A 189 -2.60 0.70 3.72
CA PHE A 189 -3.83 0.46 4.48
C PHE A 189 -3.75 1.30 5.76
N PRO A 190 -4.33 2.52 5.78
CA PRO A 190 -4.21 3.46 6.88
C PRO A 190 -5.08 3.03 8.06
N THR A 191 -4.47 2.75 9.23
CA THR A 191 -5.21 2.40 10.46
C THR A 191 -5.52 3.62 11.32
N GLY A 192 -4.75 4.68 11.14
CA GLY A 192 -4.94 5.94 11.84
C GLY A 192 -5.89 6.87 11.08
N HIS A 193 -6.64 7.65 11.80
CA HIS A 193 -7.38 8.74 11.20
C HIS A 193 -6.42 9.72 10.53
N PRO A 194 -6.85 10.34 9.42
CA PRO A 194 -6.04 11.33 8.70
C PRO A 194 -5.67 12.52 9.57
#